data_20cdba9f85944e4fb3c6f801e4b85281
#
_entry.id   20cdba9f85944e4fb3c6f801e4b85281
#
_cell.length_a   1.000
_cell.length_b   1.000
_cell.length_c   1.000
_cell.angle_alpha   90.00
_cell.angle_beta   90.00
_cell.angle_gamma   90.00
#
_symmetry.space_group_name_H-M   'P 1'
#
loop_
_entity.id
_entity.type
_entity.pdbx_description
1 polymer ?
#
loop_
_entity_poly.entity_id
_entity_poly.type
_entity_poly.pdbx_seq_one_letter_code
_entity_poly.pdbx_strand_id
1 'polypeptide(L)'
;MKFNKAKSMLACAITLALSTHAAVAAEQAKEKKVERIVVSGTPAGVGIRKIDASYAVTNIDSSQIIKLSPKSTADLFKAVPGVWVESSGGESGANVFVRGFPGGGDAPFLTLSIEGSPVYPAPTLSFLENSSLFRIDETIETMEALRGGPNPVLSNGQPGLTTNFRLKRGGEDTQGLFKYTTSDYDLQRVDAVVSGEITDDLYFMVGGYVKSSPGIRDAGFTSEKGSQFTINITKELDNGELNFYTRQTDDHGAWYLPTPLNVNGIDAEYTQLGTLNRQATIFTGPNAQAHDIDLGDGRGWDGHVSGGSIKLEFDNGWQFIDRLLVYFLVSTFGMQSG
;
A
#
# COMPACT_ATOMS: atom_id res chain seq x y z
N MET A 1 3.79 23.75 33.26
CA MET A 1 4.15 23.96 31.85
C MET A 1 4.86 22.70 31.36
N LYS A 2 4.14 21.74 30.81
CA LYS A 2 4.73 20.48 30.28
C LYS A 2 4.96 20.69 28.78
N PHE A 3 6.20 20.95 28.40
CA PHE A 3 6.60 20.98 26.97
C PHE A 3 6.43 19.57 26.35
N ASN A 4 5.67 19.51 25.29
CA ASN A 4 5.32 18.28 24.60
C ASN A 4 6.58 17.73 23.89
N LYS A 5 7.21 16.67 24.43
CA LYS A 5 8.46 16.07 23.93
C LYS A 5 8.40 15.67 22.44
N ALA A 6 7.23 15.34 21.93
CA ALA A 6 7.02 14.99 20.52
C ALA A 6 7.28 16.16 19.56
N LYS A 7 6.91 17.39 19.93
CA LYS A 7 7.19 18.58 19.09
C LYS A 7 8.68 18.95 19.05
N SER A 8 9.42 18.62 20.11
CA SER A 8 10.86 18.86 20.17
C SER A 8 11.66 17.88 19.31
N MET A 9 11.24 16.63 19.23
CA MET A 9 11.89 15.61 18.38
C MET A 9 11.67 15.89 16.89
N LEU A 10 10.49 16.37 16.51
CA LEU A 10 10.18 16.74 15.13
C LEU A 10 11.00 17.97 14.68
N ALA A 11 11.18 18.96 15.55
CA ALA A 11 12.00 20.14 15.25
C ALA A 11 13.48 19.78 15.07
N CYS A 12 14.02 18.85 15.86
CA CYS A 12 15.41 18.38 15.71
C CYS A 12 15.63 17.59 14.42
N ALA A 13 14.65 16.78 13.98
CA ALA A 13 14.75 16.05 12.73
C ALA A 13 14.75 16.98 11.49
N ILE A 14 13.95 18.04 11.54
CA ILE A 14 13.88 19.03 10.46
C ILE A 14 15.15 19.88 10.38
N THR A 15 15.77 20.24 11.51
CA THR A 15 17.02 21.02 11.52
C THR A 15 18.23 20.20 11.06
N LEU A 16 18.25 18.89 11.27
CA LEU A 16 19.33 18.03 10.77
C LEU A 16 19.23 17.82 9.25
N ALA A 17 18.03 17.82 8.68
CA ALA A 17 17.80 17.65 7.25
C ALA A 17 18.12 18.94 6.42
N LEU A 18 18.06 20.11 7.03
CA LEU A 18 18.29 21.39 6.36
C LEU A 18 19.78 21.80 6.29
N SER A 19 20.69 21.09 6.95
CA SER A 19 22.12 21.42 6.98
C SER A 19 22.98 20.73 5.91
N THR A 20 22.41 19.90 5.05
CA THR A 20 23.14 19.24 3.96
C THR A 20 22.70 19.76 2.59
N HIS A 21 23.46 20.72 2.08
CA HIS A 21 23.69 21.08 0.67
C HIS A 21 22.47 21.46 -0.19
N ALA A 22 22.38 22.74 -0.45
CA ALA A 22 21.86 23.25 -1.71
C ALA A 22 22.74 22.71 -2.87
N ALA A 23 22.46 21.50 -3.33
CA ALA A 23 23.00 20.99 -4.57
C ALA A 23 22.25 21.68 -5.71
N VAL A 24 22.94 22.54 -6.41
CA VAL A 24 22.50 23.14 -7.67
C VAL A 24 22.17 21.99 -8.63
N ALA A 25 20.91 21.81 -8.93
CA ALA A 25 20.47 20.93 -9.98
C ALA A 25 20.93 21.51 -11.32
N ALA A 26 22.05 21.01 -11.84
CA ALA A 26 22.40 21.18 -13.24
C ALA A 26 21.42 20.35 -14.07
N GLU A 27 20.51 21.01 -14.75
CA GLU A 27 19.59 20.45 -15.72
C GLU A 27 20.39 19.94 -16.93
N GLN A 28 20.89 18.72 -16.84
CA GLN A 28 21.35 18.01 -18.02
C GLN A 28 20.10 17.52 -18.76
N ALA A 29 19.92 18.06 -19.96
CA ALA A 29 18.95 17.53 -20.93
C ALA A 29 19.33 16.07 -21.22
N LYS A 30 18.79 15.12 -20.44
CA LYS A 30 18.82 13.70 -20.77
C LYS A 30 18.03 13.51 -22.06
N GLU A 31 18.68 13.03 -23.11
CA GLU A 31 17.99 12.49 -24.27
C GLU A 31 16.81 11.67 -23.78
N LYS A 32 15.62 11.91 -24.33
CA LYS A 32 14.43 11.11 -24.05
C LYS A 32 14.72 9.67 -24.49
N LYS A 33 15.28 8.86 -23.61
CA LYS A 33 15.20 7.41 -23.75
C LYS A 33 13.71 7.11 -23.81
N VAL A 34 13.25 6.60 -24.95
CA VAL A 34 11.89 6.06 -25.06
C VAL A 34 11.78 4.98 -23.98
N GLU A 35 11.06 5.30 -22.93
CA GLU A 35 10.92 4.45 -21.76
C GLU A 35 10.27 3.15 -22.21
N ARG A 36 11.04 2.07 -22.24
CA ARG A 36 10.51 0.74 -22.52
C ARG A 36 9.75 0.28 -21.29
N ILE A 37 8.45 0.57 -21.25
CA ILE A 37 7.58 0.04 -20.21
C ILE A 37 7.55 -1.48 -20.36
N VAL A 38 8.22 -2.16 -19.44
CA VAL A 38 8.27 -3.62 -19.35
C VAL A 38 7.26 -4.05 -18.29
N VAL A 39 6.38 -4.96 -18.66
CA VAL A 39 5.41 -5.56 -17.74
C VAL A 39 6.04 -6.80 -17.13
N SER A 40 6.32 -6.78 -15.85
CA SER A 40 7.03 -7.86 -15.16
C SER A 40 6.09 -8.90 -14.53
N GLY A 41 4.84 -8.53 -14.26
CA GLY A 41 3.81 -9.42 -13.72
C GLY A 41 3.19 -10.35 -14.77
N THR A 42 3.98 -10.91 -15.67
CA THR A 42 3.50 -11.82 -16.72
C THR A 42 3.68 -13.29 -16.31
N PRO A 43 2.81 -14.20 -16.79
CA PRO A 43 2.94 -15.64 -16.54
C PRO A 43 4.29 -16.24 -16.95
N ALA A 44 4.91 -15.65 -17.97
CA ALA A 44 6.20 -16.13 -18.48
C ALA A 44 7.39 -15.75 -17.56
N GLY A 45 7.18 -14.97 -16.50
CA GLY A 45 8.27 -14.50 -15.63
C GLY A 45 9.24 -13.54 -16.30
N VAL A 46 9.16 -13.40 -17.63
CA VAL A 46 9.98 -12.51 -18.44
C VAL A 46 9.18 -11.23 -18.65
N GLY A 47 9.77 -10.08 -18.34
CA GLY A 47 9.14 -8.80 -18.65
C GLY A 47 8.93 -8.66 -20.16
N ILE A 48 7.69 -8.47 -20.59
CA ILE A 48 7.36 -8.14 -21.98
C ILE A 48 7.09 -6.65 -22.13
N ARG A 49 7.42 -6.10 -23.30
CA ARG A 49 7.06 -4.70 -23.54
C ARG A 49 5.55 -4.58 -23.59
N LYS A 50 5.02 -3.52 -23.00
CA LYS A 50 3.57 -3.25 -22.97
C LYS A 50 2.92 -3.31 -24.36
N ILE A 51 3.64 -2.86 -25.39
CA ILE A 51 3.16 -2.87 -26.76
C ILE A 51 3.04 -4.29 -27.36
N ASP A 52 3.78 -5.24 -26.80
CA ASP A 52 3.79 -6.64 -27.26
C ASP A 52 2.81 -7.50 -26.42
N ALA A 53 2.20 -6.91 -25.39
CA ALA A 53 1.26 -7.62 -24.55
C ALA A 53 -0.07 -7.83 -25.28
N SER A 54 -0.55 -9.07 -25.34
CA SER A 54 -1.84 -9.44 -25.92
C SER A 54 -3.04 -9.16 -25.00
N TYR A 55 -2.81 -8.51 -23.87
CA TYR A 55 -3.81 -8.21 -22.83
C TYR A 55 -3.68 -6.76 -22.37
N ALA A 56 -4.76 -6.26 -21.76
CA ALA A 56 -4.83 -4.87 -21.32
C ALA A 56 -4.02 -4.66 -20.04
N VAL A 57 -2.92 -3.91 -20.15
CA VAL A 57 -2.07 -3.51 -19.02
C VAL A 57 -2.10 -2.01 -18.83
N THR A 58 -2.26 -1.60 -17.58
CA THR A 58 -2.02 -0.23 -17.14
C THR A 58 -0.78 -0.24 -16.26
N ASN A 59 0.17 0.62 -16.55
CA ASN A 59 1.35 0.84 -15.71
C ASN A 59 1.29 2.26 -15.17
N ILE A 60 1.49 2.41 -13.87
CA ILE A 60 1.52 3.68 -13.15
C ILE A 60 2.85 3.75 -12.44
N ASP A 61 3.70 4.67 -12.86
CA ASP A 61 5.03 4.87 -12.28
C ASP A 61 4.99 5.75 -11.02
N SER A 62 6.11 5.81 -10.31
CA SER A 62 6.25 6.59 -9.07
C SER A 62 5.91 8.08 -9.27
N SER A 63 6.25 8.67 -10.41
CA SER A 63 5.95 10.07 -10.71
C SER A 63 4.44 10.31 -10.87
N GLN A 64 3.73 9.36 -11.44
CA GLN A 64 2.28 9.39 -11.55
C GLN A 64 1.60 9.14 -10.20
N ILE A 65 2.13 8.22 -9.38
CA ILE A 65 1.65 7.97 -8.02
C ILE A 65 1.75 9.25 -7.18
N ILE A 66 2.90 9.94 -7.23
CA ILE A 66 3.09 11.22 -6.54
C ILE A 66 2.05 12.26 -6.97
N LYS A 67 1.80 12.40 -8.28
CA LYS A 67 0.83 13.36 -8.83
C LYS A 67 -0.60 13.03 -8.46
N LEU A 68 -0.98 11.74 -8.46
CA LEU A 68 -2.30 11.27 -8.08
C LEU A 68 -2.54 11.44 -6.57
N SER A 69 -1.49 11.39 -5.77
CA SER A 69 -1.52 11.49 -4.31
C SER A 69 -2.65 10.66 -3.68
N PRO A 70 -2.73 9.35 -3.96
CA PRO A 70 -3.84 8.51 -3.54
C PRO A 70 -3.88 8.41 -2.01
N LYS A 71 -5.07 8.47 -1.43
CA LYS A 71 -5.29 8.34 0.02
C LYS A 71 -5.11 6.89 0.49
N SER A 72 -5.46 5.95 -0.37
CA SER A 72 -5.37 4.52 -0.12
C SER A 72 -4.95 3.77 -1.38
N THR A 73 -4.63 2.49 -1.24
CA THR A 73 -4.34 1.62 -2.38
C THR A 73 -5.55 1.48 -3.32
N ALA A 74 -6.74 1.38 -2.74
CA ALA A 74 -7.99 1.35 -3.51
C ALA A 74 -8.18 2.64 -4.33
N ASP A 75 -7.79 3.78 -3.77
CA ASP A 75 -7.88 5.07 -4.47
C ASP A 75 -6.98 5.12 -5.72
N LEU A 76 -5.80 4.49 -5.65
CA LEU A 76 -4.91 4.36 -6.81
C LEU A 76 -5.55 3.56 -7.95
N PHE A 77 -6.39 2.58 -7.65
CA PHE A 77 -7.07 1.77 -8.66
C PHE A 77 -8.06 2.56 -9.50
N LYS A 78 -8.52 3.73 -9.05
CA LYS A 78 -9.35 4.66 -9.84
C LYS A 78 -8.65 5.12 -11.13
N ALA A 79 -7.31 5.08 -11.15
CA ALA A 79 -6.54 5.40 -12.33
C ALA A 79 -6.48 4.26 -13.36
N VAL A 80 -7.03 3.08 -13.04
CA VAL A 80 -7.05 1.91 -13.93
C VAL A 80 -8.36 1.91 -14.74
N PRO A 81 -8.32 2.06 -16.08
CA PRO A 81 -9.52 2.04 -16.89
C PRO A 81 -10.36 0.77 -16.71
N GLY A 82 -11.67 0.93 -16.51
CA GLY A 82 -12.59 -0.20 -16.28
C GLY A 82 -12.61 -0.73 -14.84
N VAL A 83 -11.95 -0.04 -13.93
CA VAL A 83 -12.07 -0.25 -12.49
C VAL A 83 -12.83 0.91 -11.88
N TRP A 84 -13.84 0.61 -11.09
CA TRP A 84 -14.58 1.57 -10.29
C TRP A 84 -14.39 1.24 -8.81
N VAL A 85 -14.10 2.26 -8.02
CA VAL A 85 -13.83 2.13 -6.59
C VAL A 85 -14.79 3.03 -5.81
N GLU A 86 -15.53 2.41 -4.94
CA GLU A 86 -16.34 3.08 -3.93
C GLU A 86 -15.56 3.04 -2.61
N SER A 87 -15.17 4.18 -2.08
CA SER A 87 -14.32 4.32 -0.90
C SER A 87 -14.96 5.17 0.20
N SER A 88 -16.30 5.15 0.31
CA SER A 88 -17.05 5.88 1.34
C SER A 88 -16.77 5.37 2.76
N GLY A 89 -16.30 4.14 2.88
CA GLY A 89 -15.92 3.53 4.16
C GLY A 89 -14.60 4.01 4.77
N GLY A 90 -13.90 4.94 4.13
CA GLY A 90 -12.59 5.44 4.57
C GLY A 90 -11.42 4.72 3.90
N GLU A 91 -10.21 4.88 4.44
CA GLU A 91 -9.00 4.28 3.85
C GLU A 91 -8.97 2.75 3.90
N SER A 92 -9.70 2.15 4.84
CA SER A 92 -9.75 0.71 5.07
C SER A 92 -11.09 0.08 4.69
N GLY A 93 -11.91 0.80 3.91
CA GLY A 93 -13.26 0.35 3.58
C GLY A 93 -13.66 0.73 2.16
N ALA A 94 -13.08 0.06 1.16
CA ALA A 94 -13.44 0.29 -0.23
C ALA A 94 -14.07 -0.95 -0.86
N ASN A 95 -14.96 -0.73 -1.83
CA ASN A 95 -15.44 -1.75 -2.75
C ASN A 95 -14.81 -1.53 -4.12
N VAL A 96 -14.19 -2.55 -4.66
CA VAL A 96 -13.52 -2.49 -5.96
C VAL A 96 -14.29 -3.31 -6.99
N PHE A 97 -14.81 -2.65 -8.01
CA PHE A 97 -15.58 -3.26 -9.10
C PHE A 97 -14.72 -3.27 -10.36
N VAL A 98 -14.58 -4.43 -10.95
CA VAL A 98 -13.71 -4.62 -12.11
C VAL A 98 -14.54 -5.08 -13.30
N ARG A 99 -14.62 -4.25 -14.34
CA ARG A 99 -15.23 -4.59 -15.65
C ARG A 99 -16.65 -5.21 -15.54
N GLY A 100 -17.43 -4.73 -14.57
CA GLY A 100 -18.81 -5.21 -14.35
C GLY A 100 -18.90 -6.48 -13.50
N PHE A 101 -17.81 -7.08 -13.05
CA PHE A 101 -17.86 -8.11 -12.01
C PHE A 101 -18.34 -7.49 -10.69
N PRO A 102 -19.15 -8.23 -9.91
CA PRO A 102 -19.62 -7.72 -8.65
C PRO A 102 -18.44 -7.41 -7.72
N GLY A 103 -18.48 -6.25 -7.11
CA GLY A 103 -17.59 -5.85 -6.03
C GLY A 103 -18.30 -6.09 -4.70
N GLY A 104 -17.55 -6.47 -3.72
CA GLY A 104 -17.99 -6.63 -2.35
C GLY A 104 -16.80 -6.52 -1.43
N GLY A 105 -17.02 -6.58 -0.14
CA GLY A 105 -15.92 -6.52 0.84
C GLY A 105 -14.82 -7.54 0.61
N ASP A 106 -15.11 -8.61 -0.08
CA ASP A 106 -14.20 -9.73 -0.32
C ASP A 106 -13.34 -9.55 -1.58
N ALA A 107 -13.64 -8.58 -2.42
CA ALA A 107 -12.99 -8.33 -3.70
C ALA A 107 -12.53 -9.62 -4.42
N PRO A 108 -13.44 -10.61 -4.67
CA PRO A 108 -13.05 -11.92 -5.17
C PRO A 108 -12.43 -11.88 -6.57
N PHE A 109 -12.50 -10.71 -7.22
CA PHE A 109 -11.98 -10.48 -8.56
C PHE A 109 -10.74 -9.56 -8.58
N LEU A 110 -10.10 -9.36 -7.42
CA LEU A 110 -8.88 -8.58 -7.27
C LEU A 110 -7.78 -9.43 -6.62
N THR A 111 -6.63 -9.52 -7.28
CA THR A 111 -5.41 -10.07 -6.70
C THR A 111 -4.36 -8.97 -6.57
N LEU A 112 -3.79 -8.82 -5.39
CA LEU A 112 -2.63 -7.99 -5.11
C LEU A 112 -1.37 -8.84 -5.13
N SER A 113 -0.31 -8.31 -5.73
CA SER A 113 1.01 -8.92 -5.69
C SER A 113 2.06 -7.87 -5.31
N ILE A 114 3.08 -8.30 -4.60
CA ILE A 114 4.28 -7.53 -4.30
C ILE A 114 5.44 -8.28 -4.94
N GLU A 115 6.23 -7.59 -5.77
CA GLU A 115 7.36 -8.18 -6.51
C GLU A 115 6.99 -9.47 -7.27
N GLY A 116 5.75 -9.54 -7.77
CA GLY A 116 5.22 -10.68 -8.52
C GLY A 116 4.71 -11.83 -7.66
N SER A 117 4.74 -11.73 -6.35
CA SER A 117 4.20 -12.73 -5.43
C SER A 117 2.84 -12.29 -4.89
N PRO A 118 1.77 -13.09 -5.05
CA PRO A 118 0.44 -12.70 -4.62
C PRO A 118 0.32 -12.67 -3.09
N VAL A 119 -0.39 -11.66 -2.59
CA VAL A 119 -0.79 -11.53 -1.18
C VAL A 119 -2.26 -11.90 -1.07
N TYR A 120 -2.56 -12.92 -0.29
CA TYR A 120 -3.93 -13.38 -0.08
C TYR A 120 -4.42 -12.96 1.30
N PRO A 121 -5.67 -12.49 1.43
CA PRO A 121 -6.30 -12.27 2.72
C PRO A 121 -6.49 -13.60 3.45
N ALA A 122 -6.60 -13.56 4.76
CA ALA A 122 -6.97 -14.74 5.53
C ALA A 122 -8.36 -15.23 5.10
N PRO A 123 -8.57 -16.55 4.93
CA PRO A 123 -9.83 -17.11 4.41
C PRO A 123 -11.06 -16.77 5.24
N THR A 124 -10.87 -16.42 6.50
CA THR A 124 -11.95 -16.11 7.46
C THR A 124 -12.39 -14.66 7.44
N LEU A 125 -11.72 -13.79 6.66
CA LEU A 125 -11.99 -12.36 6.61
C LEU A 125 -12.86 -12.00 5.42
N SER A 126 -14.14 -12.37 5.48
CA SER A 126 -15.09 -12.19 4.38
C SER A 126 -15.45 -10.75 4.04
N PHE A 127 -15.10 -9.77 4.88
CA PHE A 127 -15.35 -8.35 4.65
C PHE A 127 -14.07 -7.53 4.43
N LEU A 128 -12.93 -8.18 4.30
CA LEU A 128 -11.67 -7.51 4.06
C LEU A 128 -11.37 -7.49 2.56
N GLU A 129 -11.49 -6.33 1.95
CA GLU A 129 -11.00 -6.19 0.59
C GLU A 129 -9.46 -6.15 0.58
N ASN A 130 -8.87 -6.72 -0.48
CA ASN A 130 -7.41 -6.94 -0.51
C ASN A 130 -6.59 -5.64 -0.45
N SER A 131 -7.13 -4.51 -0.94
CA SER A 131 -6.41 -3.25 -0.94
C SER A 131 -6.17 -2.69 0.47
N SER A 132 -6.96 -3.12 1.47
CA SER A 132 -6.73 -2.73 2.85
C SER A 132 -5.52 -3.41 3.48
N LEU A 133 -5.06 -4.53 2.91
CA LEU A 133 -3.86 -5.26 3.35
C LEU A 133 -2.55 -4.69 2.80
N PHE A 134 -2.63 -3.74 1.90
CA PHE A 134 -1.46 -3.14 1.29
C PHE A 134 -1.58 -1.61 1.36
N ARG A 135 -0.69 -0.98 2.09
CA ARG A 135 -0.62 0.47 2.17
C ARG A 135 0.37 1.02 1.16
N ILE A 136 -0.09 1.93 0.32
CA ILE A 136 0.76 2.59 -0.65
C ILE A 136 1.56 3.71 0.01
N ASP A 137 2.82 3.83 -0.37
CA ASP A 137 3.73 4.89 0.02
C ASP A 137 4.77 5.17 -1.06
N GLU A 138 5.69 6.06 -0.79
CA GLU A 138 6.74 6.48 -1.71
C GLU A 138 7.85 5.43 -1.93
N THR A 139 7.79 4.27 -1.27
CA THR A 139 8.69 3.13 -1.56
C THR A 139 8.28 2.34 -2.80
N ILE A 140 7.12 2.64 -3.38
CA ILE A 140 6.62 1.99 -4.59
C ILE A 140 7.22 2.66 -5.82
N GLU A 141 7.81 1.85 -6.70
CA GLU A 141 8.33 2.29 -8.00
C GLU A 141 7.24 2.29 -9.06
N THR A 142 6.50 1.18 -9.16
CA THR A 142 5.44 1.05 -10.15
C THR A 142 4.29 0.19 -9.63
N MET A 143 3.09 0.47 -10.16
CA MET A 143 1.96 -0.44 -10.09
C MET A 143 1.62 -0.90 -11.51
N GLU A 144 1.67 -2.18 -11.74
CA GLU A 144 1.20 -2.84 -12.95
C GLU A 144 -0.20 -3.41 -12.71
N ALA A 145 -1.15 -3.10 -13.57
CA ALA A 145 -2.53 -3.56 -13.44
C ALA A 145 -2.97 -4.31 -14.71
N LEU A 146 -3.15 -5.61 -14.58
CA LEU A 146 -3.57 -6.52 -15.65
C LEU A 146 -5.08 -6.76 -15.54
N ARG A 147 -5.80 -6.48 -16.61
CA ARG A 147 -7.26 -6.58 -16.68
C ARG A 147 -7.67 -7.77 -17.54
N GLY A 148 -8.03 -8.88 -16.89
CA GLY A 148 -8.32 -10.13 -17.59
C GLY A 148 -7.06 -10.76 -18.19
N GLY A 149 -7.21 -11.67 -19.17
CA GLY A 149 -6.09 -12.32 -19.85
C GLY A 149 -5.49 -13.50 -19.07
N PRO A 150 -4.17 -13.72 -19.13
CA PRO A 150 -3.50 -14.88 -18.55
C PRO A 150 -3.32 -14.80 -17.03
N ASN A 151 -4.02 -13.93 -16.35
CA ASN A 151 -3.99 -13.75 -14.90
C ASN A 151 -4.08 -15.05 -14.07
N PRO A 152 -4.85 -16.08 -14.47
CA PRO A 152 -4.97 -17.29 -13.69
C PRO A 152 -3.67 -17.99 -13.34
N VAL A 153 -2.60 -17.74 -14.09
CA VAL A 153 -1.29 -18.38 -13.85
C VAL A 153 -0.53 -17.74 -12.69
N LEU A 154 -0.74 -16.43 -12.46
CA LEU A 154 -0.05 -15.66 -11.40
C LEU A 154 -0.98 -15.22 -10.28
N SER A 155 -2.26 -15.57 -10.37
CA SER A 155 -3.27 -15.30 -9.37
C SER A 155 -3.97 -16.58 -8.96
N ASN A 156 -4.90 -16.50 -8.03
CA ASN A 156 -5.74 -17.63 -7.61
C ASN A 156 -6.84 -18.02 -8.63
N GLY A 157 -6.64 -17.73 -9.91
CA GLY A 157 -7.58 -18.05 -10.98
C GLY A 157 -8.67 -17.00 -11.23
N GLN A 158 -8.53 -15.81 -10.69
CA GLN A 158 -9.56 -14.76 -10.77
C GLN A 158 -9.53 -14.04 -12.12
N PRO A 159 -10.69 -13.81 -12.75
CA PRO A 159 -10.76 -13.21 -14.08
C PRO A 159 -10.72 -11.66 -14.08
N GLY A 160 -10.68 -11.03 -12.91
CA GLY A 160 -10.86 -9.59 -12.76
C GLY A 160 -9.59 -8.77 -12.97
N LEU A 161 -9.04 -8.26 -11.88
CA LEU A 161 -7.85 -7.42 -11.84
C LEU A 161 -6.73 -8.10 -11.08
N THR A 162 -5.57 -8.20 -11.68
CA THR A 162 -4.33 -8.53 -10.97
C THR A 162 -3.44 -7.30 -10.97
N THR A 163 -3.03 -6.86 -9.79
CA THR A 163 -2.09 -5.76 -9.62
C THR A 163 -0.78 -6.26 -9.06
N ASN A 164 0.32 -5.72 -9.54
CA ASN A 164 1.65 -6.00 -9.05
C ASN A 164 2.34 -4.70 -8.66
N PHE A 165 2.73 -4.59 -7.40
CA PHE A 165 3.49 -3.47 -6.88
C PHE A 165 4.97 -3.83 -6.86
N ARG A 166 5.75 -3.01 -7.54
CA ARG A 166 7.20 -3.10 -7.50
C ARG A 166 7.75 -2.05 -6.56
N LEU A 167 8.68 -2.48 -5.72
CA LEU A 167 9.38 -1.61 -4.79
C LEU A 167 10.52 -0.88 -5.50
N LYS A 168 10.80 0.34 -5.06
CA LYS A 168 12.02 1.05 -5.46
C LYS A 168 13.25 0.23 -5.07
N ARG A 169 14.25 0.34 -5.90
CA ARG A 169 15.57 -0.26 -5.68
C ARG A 169 16.62 0.85 -5.59
N GLY A 170 17.76 0.54 -5.02
CA GLY A 170 18.93 1.39 -5.10
C GLY A 170 19.55 1.36 -6.50
N GLY A 171 20.51 2.21 -6.70
CA GLY A 171 21.36 2.30 -7.89
C GLY A 171 22.69 2.95 -7.50
N GLU A 172 23.56 3.19 -8.47
CA GLU A 172 24.88 3.79 -8.26
C GLU A 172 24.78 5.17 -7.56
N ASP A 173 23.78 5.96 -7.95
CA ASP A 173 23.55 7.28 -7.38
C ASP A 173 22.70 7.20 -6.10
N THR A 174 23.13 7.84 -5.02
CA THR A 174 22.30 8.02 -3.84
C THR A 174 21.17 8.98 -4.14
N GLN A 175 19.94 8.55 -3.91
CA GLN A 175 18.73 9.33 -4.11
C GLN A 175 17.94 9.44 -2.81
N GLY A 176 17.27 10.56 -2.63
CA GLY A 176 16.41 10.80 -1.49
C GLY A 176 15.11 11.47 -1.89
N LEU A 177 14.02 11.09 -1.24
CA LEU A 177 12.72 11.71 -1.36
C LEU A 177 12.19 12.03 0.03
N PHE A 178 11.67 13.23 0.19
CA PHE A 178 10.91 13.64 1.37
C PHE A 178 9.62 14.30 0.90
N LYS A 179 8.48 13.81 1.41
CA LYS A 179 7.16 14.35 1.06
C LYS A 179 6.36 14.58 2.34
N TYR A 180 5.80 15.76 2.46
CA TYR A 180 4.82 16.09 3.48
C TYR A 180 3.45 16.28 2.82
N THR A 181 2.45 15.59 3.35
CA THR A 181 1.07 15.67 2.85
C THR A 181 0.16 16.15 3.97
N THR A 182 -0.64 17.14 3.66
CA THR A 182 -1.70 17.65 4.54
C THR A 182 -3.01 17.77 3.75
N SER A 183 -4.12 17.88 4.45
CA SER A 183 -5.46 18.04 3.86
C SER A 183 -6.32 18.98 4.69
N ASP A 184 -7.50 19.31 4.15
CA ASP A 184 -8.54 20.12 4.81
C ASP A 184 -9.21 19.42 6.01
N TYR A 185 -8.96 18.11 6.20
CA TYR A 185 -9.39 17.34 7.36
C TYR A 185 -8.22 17.00 8.32
N ASP A 186 -7.25 17.90 8.42
CA ASP A 186 -6.11 17.82 9.33
C ASP A 186 -5.25 16.54 9.22
N LEU A 187 -5.16 15.93 8.03
CA LEU A 187 -4.18 14.90 7.76
C LEU A 187 -2.76 15.48 7.90
N GLN A 188 -1.93 14.77 8.62
CA GLN A 188 -0.51 15.02 8.74
C GLN A 188 0.21 13.71 8.35
N ARG A 189 0.87 13.71 7.19
CA ARG A 189 1.62 12.54 6.71
C ARG A 189 3.01 12.97 6.23
N VAL A 190 4.01 12.21 6.65
CA VAL A 190 5.39 12.34 6.19
C VAL A 190 5.81 11.03 5.57
N ASP A 191 6.24 11.08 4.33
CA ASP A 191 6.90 10.00 3.60
C ASP A 191 8.38 10.35 3.41
N ALA A 192 9.26 9.37 3.57
CA ALA A 192 10.68 9.52 3.29
C ALA A 192 11.24 8.23 2.69
N VAL A 193 12.12 8.39 1.70
CA VAL A 193 12.82 7.28 1.05
C VAL A 193 14.27 7.69 0.79
N VAL A 194 15.19 6.78 1.04
CA VAL A 194 16.61 6.91 0.65
C VAL A 194 17.01 5.62 -0.04
N SER A 195 17.74 5.72 -1.13
CA SER A 195 18.25 4.58 -1.88
C SER A 195 19.63 4.90 -2.44
N GLY A 196 20.43 3.86 -2.70
CA GLY A 196 21.79 4.02 -3.22
C GLY A 196 22.56 2.73 -3.23
N GLU A 197 23.85 2.87 -3.43
CA GLU A 197 24.82 1.80 -3.43
C GLU A 197 25.39 1.57 -2.02
N ILE A 198 25.62 0.31 -1.63
CA ILE A 198 26.36 -0.07 -0.42
C ILE A 198 27.80 -0.42 -0.79
N THR A 199 27.95 -1.23 -1.80
CA THR A 199 29.20 -1.64 -2.46
C THR A 199 28.91 -1.94 -3.91
N ASP A 200 29.94 -2.14 -4.73
CA ASP A 200 29.79 -2.55 -6.12
C ASP A 200 28.75 -3.67 -6.25
N ASP A 201 27.74 -3.48 -7.11
CA ASP A 201 26.62 -4.40 -7.37
C ASP A 201 25.68 -4.69 -6.18
N LEU A 202 25.82 -4.01 -5.04
CA LEU A 202 24.94 -4.17 -3.90
C LEU A 202 24.24 -2.86 -3.56
N TYR A 203 22.93 -2.84 -3.72
CA TYR A 203 22.11 -1.65 -3.61
C TYR A 203 21.07 -1.76 -2.50
N PHE A 204 20.66 -0.61 -1.96
CA PHE A 204 19.65 -0.54 -0.93
C PHE A 204 18.58 0.50 -1.23
N MET A 205 17.41 0.27 -0.69
CA MET A 205 16.36 1.26 -0.51
C MET A 205 15.76 1.09 0.86
N VAL A 206 15.59 2.20 1.57
CA VAL A 206 14.92 2.27 2.88
C VAL A 206 13.95 3.42 2.84
N GLY A 207 12.73 3.19 3.30
CA GLY A 207 11.72 4.24 3.32
C GLY A 207 10.43 3.83 4.00
N GLY A 208 9.46 4.73 3.98
CA GLY A 208 8.15 4.52 4.56
C GLY A 208 7.45 5.82 4.90
N TYR A 209 6.41 5.72 5.74
CA TYR A 209 5.65 6.88 6.18
C TYR A 209 5.23 6.79 7.65
N VAL A 210 4.85 7.93 8.17
CA VAL A 210 4.06 8.07 9.38
C VAL A 210 2.90 9.03 9.12
N LYS A 211 1.71 8.73 9.66
CA LYS A 211 0.53 9.58 9.50
C LYS A 211 -0.31 9.67 10.76
N SER A 212 -1.10 10.74 10.84
CA SER A 212 -2.11 10.97 11.88
C SER A 212 -3.19 11.91 11.33
N SER A 213 -4.46 11.61 11.61
CA SER A 213 -5.60 12.43 11.18
C SER A 213 -6.81 12.18 12.10
N PRO A 214 -7.69 13.18 12.32
CA PRO A 214 -9.00 12.93 12.91
C PRO A 214 -9.96 12.20 11.96
N GLY A 215 -9.56 12.00 10.70
CA GLY A 215 -10.37 11.37 9.65
C GLY A 215 -11.20 12.36 8.85
N ILE A 216 -11.63 11.93 7.66
CA ILE A 216 -12.43 12.75 6.74
C ILE A 216 -13.78 13.21 7.33
N ARG A 217 -14.27 12.48 8.31
CA ARG A 217 -15.44 12.85 9.13
C ARG A 217 -14.95 13.03 10.54
N ASP A 218 -14.49 14.20 10.89
CA ASP A 218 -13.89 14.48 12.19
C ASP A 218 -14.64 13.78 13.34
N ALA A 219 -13.99 12.76 13.89
CA ALA A 219 -14.54 11.97 15.00
C ALA A 219 -14.31 12.64 16.39
N GLY A 220 -13.65 13.80 16.43
CA GLY A 220 -13.26 14.48 17.66
C GLY A 220 -12.04 13.84 18.36
N PHE A 221 -11.38 12.90 17.71
CA PHE A 221 -10.15 12.25 18.16
C PHE A 221 -9.34 11.78 16.95
N THR A 222 -8.08 11.37 17.15
CA THR A 222 -7.28 10.77 16.09
C THR A 222 -7.85 9.41 15.71
N SER A 223 -8.57 9.35 14.60
CA SER A 223 -9.25 8.16 14.11
C SER A 223 -8.51 7.44 12.97
N GLU A 224 -7.50 8.07 12.40
CA GLU A 224 -6.58 7.50 11.41
C GLU A 224 -5.15 7.72 11.88
N LYS A 225 -4.41 6.64 12.06
CA LYS A 225 -3.02 6.67 12.50
C LYS A 225 -2.26 5.50 11.90
N GLY A 226 -1.01 5.69 11.56
CA GLY A 226 -0.24 4.57 11.07
C GLY A 226 1.18 4.93 10.70
N SER A 227 1.93 3.86 10.50
CA SER A 227 3.29 3.91 10.01
C SER A 227 3.59 2.68 9.16
N GLN A 228 4.54 2.85 8.26
CA GLN A 228 5.06 1.77 7.45
C GLN A 228 6.54 1.98 7.23
N PHE A 229 7.29 0.89 7.25
CA PHE A 229 8.72 0.88 7.02
C PHE A 229 9.07 -0.23 6.05
N THR A 230 9.85 0.07 5.04
CA THR A 230 10.26 -0.85 3.99
C THR A 230 11.76 -0.80 3.80
N ILE A 231 12.39 -1.97 3.69
CA ILE A 231 13.77 -2.15 3.25
C ILE A 231 13.76 -3.00 1.99
N ASN A 232 14.58 -2.66 1.02
CA ASN A 232 14.84 -3.47 -0.16
C ASN A 232 16.35 -3.53 -0.41
N ILE A 233 16.89 -4.72 -0.56
CA ILE A 233 18.31 -4.97 -0.87
C ILE A 233 18.37 -5.74 -2.17
N THR A 234 19.19 -5.25 -3.09
CA THR A 234 19.39 -5.87 -4.41
C THR A 234 20.87 -6.12 -4.62
N LYS A 235 21.22 -7.34 -4.99
CA LYS A 235 22.57 -7.71 -5.43
C LYS A 235 22.52 -8.10 -6.90
N GLU A 236 23.24 -7.37 -7.72
CA GLU A 236 23.50 -7.76 -9.10
C GLU A 236 24.54 -8.87 -9.15
N LEU A 237 24.35 -9.80 -10.06
CA LEU A 237 25.25 -10.93 -10.33
C LEU A 237 25.66 -10.85 -11.80
N ASP A 238 26.77 -11.47 -12.20
CA ASP A 238 27.23 -11.50 -13.59
C ASP A 238 26.15 -11.99 -14.57
N ASN A 239 25.28 -12.88 -14.12
CA ASN A 239 24.23 -13.48 -14.92
C ASN A 239 22.83 -13.34 -14.30
N GLY A 240 22.60 -12.35 -13.47
CA GLY A 240 21.27 -12.19 -12.87
C GLY A 240 21.18 -11.23 -11.70
N GLU A 241 20.21 -11.47 -10.83
CA GLU A 241 19.89 -10.60 -9.70
C GLU A 241 19.36 -11.40 -8.52
N LEU A 242 19.76 -11.01 -7.33
CA LEU A 242 19.12 -11.38 -6.07
C LEU A 242 18.44 -10.15 -5.48
N ASN A 243 17.20 -10.31 -5.06
CA ASN A 243 16.46 -9.27 -4.38
C ASN A 243 15.89 -9.80 -3.06
N PHE A 244 15.96 -9.01 -2.02
CA PHE A 244 15.30 -9.25 -0.75
C PHE A 244 14.62 -7.98 -0.27
N TYR A 245 13.40 -8.11 0.24
CA TYR A 245 12.69 -6.99 0.85
C TYR A 245 11.95 -7.41 2.11
N THR A 246 11.74 -6.43 2.97
CA THR A 246 10.89 -6.55 4.15
C THR A 246 10.07 -5.29 4.35
N ARG A 247 8.83 -5.45 4.78
CA ARG A 247 7.88 -4.38 4.99
C ARG A 247 7.10 -4.63 6.27
N GLN A 248 7.20 -3.69 7.20
CA GLN A 248 6.42 -3.67 8.44
C GLN A 248 5.39 -2.56 8.33
N THR A 249 4.13 -2.87 8.59
CA THR A 249 3.01 -1.92 8.55
C THR A 249 2.23 -2.03 9.85
N ASP A 250 1.94 -0.88 10.46
CA ASP A 250 0.98 -0.70 11.55
C ASP A 250 0.14 0.52 11.17
N ASP A 251 -1.03 0.27 10.57
CA ASP A 251 -1.85 1.34 10.00
C ASP A 251 -3.33 1.05 10.20
N HIS A 252 -4.00 1.98 10.87
CA HIS A 252 -5.39 1.89 11.28
C HIS A 252 -6.16 3.14 10.90
N GLY A 253 -7.41 2.97 10.48
CA GLY A 253 -8.29 4.07 10.14
C GLY A 253 -9.75 3.78 10.50
N ALA A 254 -10.50 4.83 10.74
CA ALA A 254 -11.92 4.71 10.99
C ALA A 254 -12.62 4.02 9.82
N TRP A 255 -13.52 3.11 10.15
CA TRP A 255 -14.39 2.48 9.17
C TRP A 255 -15.77 3.09 9.25
N TYR A 256 -16.11 3.89 8.25
CA TYR A 256 -17.37 4.59 8.18
C TYR A 256 -18.45 3.68 7.59
N LEU A 257 -19.34 3.21 8.45
CA LEU A 257 -20.52 2.46 8.03
C LEU A 257 -21.60 3.40 7.46
N PRO A 258 -22.46 2.89 6.55
CA PRO A 258 -23.62 3.62 6.08
C PRO A 258 -24.53 4.01 7.24
N THR A 259 -24.96 5.26 7.27
CA THR A 259 -25.98 5.74 8.21
C THR A 259 -27.36 5.58 7.61
N PRO A 260 -28.32 4.97 8.31
CA PRO A 260 -29.68 4.83 7.81
C PRO A 260 -30.33 6.22 7.67
N LEU A 261 -30.95 6.47 6.53
CA LEU A 261 -31.73 7.69 6.27
C LEU A 261 -33.19 7.47 6.67
N ASN A 262 -33.84 8.52 7.22
CA ASN A 262 -35.27 8.54 7.55
C ASN A 262 -35.75 7.43 8.50
N VAL A 263 -34.96 7.10 9.50
CA VAL A 263 -35.39 6.21 10.59
C VAL A 263 -35.84 7.04 11.77
N ASN A 264 -37.13 6.91 12.14
CA ASN A 264 -37.68 7.61 13.28
C ASN A 264 -37.02 7.15 14.59
N GLY A 265 -36.57 8.09 15.41
CA GLY A 265 -36.00 7.80 16.72
C GLY A 265 -34.51 7.44 16.70
N ILE A 266 -33.84 7.53 15.56
CA ILE A 266 -32.38 7.44 15.47
C ILE A 266 -31.82 8.85 15.27
N ASP A 267 -31.07 9.31 16.24
CA ASP A 267 -30.30 10.52 16.12
C ASP A 267 -29.01 10.25 15.33
N ALA A 268 -28.75 11.05 14.30
CA ALA A 268 -27.56 10.93 13.47
C ALA A 268 -26.25 11.03 14.25
N GLU A 269 -26.25 11.75 15.36
CA GLU A 269 -25.11 11.91 16.25
C GLU A 269 -24.67 10.57 16.87
N TYR A 270 -25.60 9.67 17.15
CA TYR A 270 -25.29 8.32 17.69
C TYR A 270 -24.96 7.28 16.63
N THR A 271 -25.19 7.57 15.35
CA THR A 271 -24.94 6.62 14.25
C THR A 271 -23.58 6.86 13.59
N GLN A 272 -22.92 7.98 13.87
CA GLN A 272 -21.61 8.31 13.34
C GLN A 272 -20.54 8.10 14.41
N LEU A 273 -19.38 7.59 14.02
CA LEU A 273 -18.25 7.47 14.92
C LEU A 273 -17.87 8.86 15.48
N GLY A 274 -17.86 8.98 16.78
CA GLY A 274 -17.53 10.20 17.50
C GLY A 274 -17.18 9.93 18.94
N THR A 275 -16.92 10.96 19.73
CA THR A 275 -16.54 10.83 21.14
C THR A 275 -17.60 10.14 22.00
N LEU A 276 -18.88 10.26 21.63
CA LEU A 276 -19.99 9.69 22.38
C LEU A 276 -20.16 8.18 22.20
N ASN A 277 -19.79 7.66 21.06
CA ASN A 277 -19.95 6.23 20.71
C ASN A 277 -18.63 5.52 20.43
N ARG A 278 -17.52 6.11 20.86
CA ARG A 278 -16.19 5.54 20.69
C ARG A 278 -16.02 4.22 21.43
N GLN A 279 -16.58 4.14 22.64
CA GLN A 279 -16.54 2.93 23.47
C GLN A 279 -17.82 2.13 23.26
N ALA A 280 -17.67 0.86 22.99
CA ALA A 280 -18.80 -0.05 22.82
C ALA A 280 -18.55 -1.38 23.54
N THR A 281 -19.62 -2.01 24.01
CA THR A 281 -19.55 -3.36 24.57
C THR A 281 -20.18 -4.30 23.56
N ILE A 282 -19.42 -5.28 23.09
CA ILE A 282 -19.91 -6.35 22.22
C ILE A 282 -20.04 -7.66 23.01
N PHE A 283 -20.92 -8.52 22.54
CA PHE A 283 -21.12 -9.84 23.13
C PHE A 283 -20.71 -10.91 22.13
N THR A 284 -19.78 -11.76 22.50
CA THR A 284 -19.24 -12.80 21.61
C THR A 284 -19.30 -14.18 22.23
N GLY A 285 -19.25 -15.20 21.34
CA GLY A 285 -19.25 -16.59 21.72
C GLY A 285 -20.59 -17.13 22.20
N PRO A 286 -20.68 -18.46 22.46
CA PRO A 286 -21.92 -19.13 22.85
C PRO A 286 -22.52 -18.65 24.17
N ASN A 287 -21.69 -18.10 25.04
CA ASN A 287 -22.08 -17.64 26.37
C ASN A 287 -22.30 -16.12 26.42
N ALA A 288 -22.33 -15.44 25.27
CA ALA A 288 -22.49 -13.98 25.17
C ALA A 288 -21.56 -13.20 26.13
N GLN A 289 -20.28 -13.54 26.11
CA GLN A 289 -19.29 -12.83 26.92
C GLN A 289 -19.17 -11.37 26.46
N ALA A 290 -19.23 -10.46 27.41
CA ALA A 290 -19.10 -9.03 27.16
C ALA A 290 -17.61 -8.66 26.94
N HIS A 291 -17.35 -7.92 25.88
CA HIS A 291 -16.02 -7.36 25.58
C HIS A 291 -16.18 -5.86 25.30
N ASP A 292 -15.42 -5.05 26.02
CA ASP A 292 -15.34 -3.62 25.77
C ASP A 292 -14.34 -3.39 24.63
N ILE A 293 -14.75 -2.62 23.63
CA ILE A 293 -13.95 -2.27 22.45
C ILE A 293 -13.87 -0.76 22.31
N ASP A 294 -12.75 -0.28 21.80
CA ASP A 294 -12.56 1.09 21.38
C ASP A 294 -12.69 1.18 19.86
N LEU A 295 -13.80 1.72 19.37
CA LEU A 295 -14.01 1.90 17.93
C LEU A 295 -13.04 2.90 17.32
N GLY A 296 -12.35 3.71 18.15
CA GLY A 296 -11.28 4.58 17.75
C GLY A 296 -10.00 3.86 17.29
N ASP A 297 -9.85 2.57 17.62
CA ASP A 297 -8.77 1.75 17.07
C ASP A 297 -8.99 1.46 15.58
N GLY A 298 -10.24 1.60 15.13
CA GLY A 298 -10.56 1.51 13.72
C GLY A 298 -10.36 0.12 13.14
N ARG A 299 -10.33 0.09 11.81
CA ARG A 299 -10.00 -1.07 11.01
C ARG A 299 -8.59 -0.91 10.48
N GLY A 300 -7.76 -1.90 10.68
CA GLY A 300 -6.36 -1.75 10.33
C GLY A 300 -5.67 -3.04 10.01
N TRP A 301 -4.41 -2.85 9.81
CA TRP A 301 -3.44 -3.85 9.47
C TRP A 301 -2.19 -3.62 10.31
N ASP A 302 -1.88 -4.59 11.14
CA ASP A 302 -0.58 -4.74 11.76
C ASP A 302 0.05 -6.00 11.18
N GLY A 303 1.11 -5.85 10.45
CA GLY A 303 1.65 -6.97 9.71
C GLY A 303 3.04 -6.76 9.18
N HIS A 304 3.64 -7.89 8.89
CA HIS A 304 4.98 -8.02 8.36
C HIS A 304 4.95 -8.84 7.09
N VAL A 305 5.56 -8.31 6.04
CA VAL A 305 5.74 -8.98 4.75
C VAL A 305 7.23 -9.00 4.43
N SER A 306 7.78 -10.18 4.21
CA SER A 306 9.15 -10.35 3.71
C SER A 306 9.14 -11.20 2.47
N GLY A 307 9.96 -10.85 1.50
CA GLY A 307 10.07 -11.62 0.27
C GLY A 307 11.45 -11.51 -0.33
N GLY A 308 11.69 -12.38 -1.27
CA GLY A 308 12.91 -12.37 -2.04
C GLY A 308 12.73 -13.05 -3.38
N SER A 309 13.61 -12.74 -4.30
CA SER A 309 13.66 -13.38 -5.60
C SER A 309 15.08 -13.61 -6.06
N ILE A 310 15.26 -14.67 -6.82
CA ILE A 310 16.45 -14.91 -7.62
C ILE A 310 16.05 -14.96 -9.09
N LYS A 311 16.76 -14.25 -9.92
CA LYS A 311 16.65 -14.30 -11.37
C LYS A 311 18.02 -14.58 -11.94
N LEU A 312 18.15 -15.67 -12.71
CA LEU A 312 19.38 -16.05 -13.42
C LEU A 312 19.11 -16.20 -14.92
N GLU A 313 20.03 -15.74 -15.73
CA GLU A 313 20.01 -15.85 -17.18
C GLU A 313 21.21 -16.68 -17.63
N PHE A 314 20.99 -17.67 -18.47
CA PHE A 314 22.02 -18.59 -18.94
C PHE A 314 22.35 -18.33 -20.40
N ASP A 315 23.57 -18.58 -20.85
CA ASP A 315 24.08 -18.36 -22.18
C ASP A 315 23.26 -19.08 -23.29
N ASN A 316 22.60 -20.16 -22.94
CA ASN A 316 21.71 -20.91 -23.83
C ASN A 316 20.31 -20.31 -23.99
N GLY A 317 20.05 -19.12 -23.39
CA GLY A 317 18.78 -18.42 -23.43
C GLY A 317 17.75 -18.90 -22.43
N TRP A 318 18.09 -19.83 -21.55
CA TRP A 318 17.24 -20.21 -20.43
C TRP A 318 17.28 -19.17 -19.31
N GLN A 319 16.16 -19.02 -18.64
CA GLN A 319 16.06 -18.21 -17.44
C GLN A 319 15.53 -19.04 -16.28
N PHE A 320 16.09 -18.82 -15.09
CA PHE A 320 15.58 -19.35 -13.83
C PHE A 320 15.07 -18.19 -13.01
N ILE A 321 13.83 -18.28 -12.54
CA ILE A 321 13.22 -17.26 -11.66
C ILE A 321 12.53 -18.01 -10.54
N ASP A 322 12.91 -17.69 -9.30
CA ASP A 322 12.22 -18.16 -8.09
C ASP A 322 11.84 -16.97 -7.22
N ARG A 323 10.73 -17.10 -6.50
CA ARG A 323 10.22 -16.06 -5.59
C ARG A 323 9.68 -16.69 -4.33
N LEU A 324 10.05 -16.10 -3.21
CA LEU A 324 9.55 -16.46 -1.90
C LEU A 324 8.82 -15.26 -1.29
N LEU A 325 7.65 -15.49 -0.71
CA LEU A 325 6.92 -14.52 0.08
C LEU A 325 6.51 -15.15 1.41
N VAL A 326 6.79 -14.48 2.49
CA VAL A 326 6.33 -14.82 3.83
C VAL A 326 5.66 -13.60 4.43
N TYR A 327 4.46 -13.78 4.97
CA TYR A 327 3.75 -12.70 5.63
C TYR A 327 3.06 -13.18 6.89
N PHE A 328 3.04 -12.32 7.88
CA PHE A 328 2.28 -12.47 9.11
C PHE A 328 1.28 -11.33 9.18
N LEU A 329 0.03 -11.68 9.42
CA LEU A 329 -1.09 -10.79 9.42
C LEU A 329 -1.76 -10.79 10.77
N VAL A 330 -1.87 -9.65 11.39
CA VAL A 330 -2.86 -9.38 12.42
C VAL A 330 -3.77 -8.28 11.88
N SER A 331 -4.93 -8.64 11.40
CA SER A 331 -5.93 -7.65 11.01
C SER A 331 -6.77 -7.32 12.24
N THR A 332 -6.71 -6.08 12.66
CA THR A 332 -7.59 -5.58 13.70
C THR A 332 -8.86 -5.06 13.01
N PHE A 333 -9.95 -5.79 13.21
CA PHE A 333 -11.25 -5.13 13.22
C PHE A 333 -11.40 -4.55 14.61
N GLY A 334 -12.03 -3.41 14.81
CA GLY A 334 -12.40 -2.94 16.14
C GLY A 334 -13.27 -3.93 16.94
N MET A 335 -13.19 -5.18 16.59
CA MET A 335 -13.68 -6.38 17.22
C MET A 335 -12.50 -7.32 17.37
N GLN A 336 -11.81 -7.30 18.50
CA GLN A 336 -10.94 -8.40 18.85
C GLN A 336 -11.80 -9.63 19.05
N SER A 337 -11.73 -10.55 18.08
CA SER A 337 -12.13 -11.94 18.31
C SER A 337 -11.02 -12.55 19.18
N GLY A 338 -11.28 -12.75 20.46
CA GLY A 338 -10.50 -13.62 21.33
C GLY A 338 -10.53 -15.06 20.87
#